data_06c2bb407c333005ca44639e0fb1c5c6
#
_entry.id   06c2bb407c333005ca44639e0fb1c5c6
#
_cell.length_a   1.000
_cell.length_b   1.000
_cell.length_c   1.000
_cell.angle_alpha   90.00
_cell.angle_beta   90.00
_cell.angle_gamma   90.00
#
_symmetry.space_group_name_H-M   'P 1'
#
loop_
_entity.id
_entity.type
_entity.pdbx_description
1 polymer ?
#
loop_
_entity_poly.entity_id
_entity_poly.type
_entity_poly.pdbx_seq_one_letter_code
_entity_poly.pdbx_strand_id
1 'polypeptide(L)'
;MVKIKKFTATNKEFEELARIDNLVNHDSIHHPDDDKNSWEIRDKSIIRDRLLLYDNNILIGVIYYSQGRDENNKTCFYTLNLDPAYNHKGYRHLLYNEMLEKIKKINCNMLHTSIYDHPNYKEHQKLLLNNGFKLVQTNREYSCDIRKVDIEKYYSLIETLESEDIKFYDSKEEMLRNSKKFPNHL
;
A
#
# COMPACT_ATOMS: atom_id res chain seq x y z
N MET A 1 -3.62 -27.64 -6.93
CA MET A 1 -3.54 -27.78 -5.45
C MET A 1 -3.18 -26.43 -4.87
N VAL A 2 -4.04 -25.91 -4.01
CA VAL A 2 -3.88 -24.59 -3.39
C VAL A 2 -2.90 -24.68 -2.21
N LYS A 3 -2.00 -23.72 -2.09
CA LYS A 3 -1.04 -23.62 -0.96
C LYS A 3 -0.66 -22.17 -0.67
N ILE A 4 -0.46 -21.87 0.61
CA ILE A 4 0.09 -20.59 1.04
C ILE A 4 1.58 -20.77 1.35
N LYS A 5 2.39 -19.82 0.90
CA LYS A 5 3.82 -19.76 1.19
C LYS A 5 4.18 -18.42 1.81
N LYS A 6 5.19 -18.42 2.64
CA LYS A 6 5.84 -17.19 3.08
C LYS A 6 6.67 -16.62 1.93
N PHE A 7 6.69 -15.30 1.80
CA PHE A 7 7.54 -14.57 0.86
C PHE A 7 9.02 -14.75 1.21
N THR A 8 9.84 -15.01 0.22
CA THR A 8 11.29 -15.27 0.37
C THR A 8 12.17 -14.24 -0.34
N ALA A 9 11.55 -13.21 -0.94
CA ALA A 9 12.21 -12.09 -1.61
C ALA A 9 13.08 -12.50 -2.81
N THR A 10 12.66 -13.50 -3.56
CA THR A 10 13.29 -13.84 -4.86
C THR A 10 12.86 -12.88 -5.95
N ASN A 11 13.70 -12.66 -6.97
CA ASN A 11 13.33 -11.81 -8.12
C ASN A 11 12.02 -12.28 -8.77
N LYS A 12 11.85 -13.60 -8.91
CA LYS A 12 10.61 -14.17 -9.46
C LYS A 12 9.38 -13.80 -8.62
N GLU A 13 9.51 -13.82 -7.29
CA GLU A 13 8.39 -13.42 -6.42
C GLU A 13 8.05 -11.94 -6.59
N PHE A 14 9.04 -11.05 -6.74
CA PHE A 14 8.77 -9.63 -7.02
C PHE A 14 8.06 -9.42 -8.36
N GLU A 15 8.46 -10.14 -9.42
CA GLU A 15 7.79 -10.11 -10.73
C GLU A 15 6.32 -10.59 -10.62
N GLU A 16 6.09 -11.69 -9.91
CA GLU A 16 4.75 -12.26 -9.69
C GLU A 16 3.88 -11.31 -8.83
N LEU A 17 4.45 -10.64 -7.82
CA LEU A 17 3.77 -9.63 -7.01
C LEU A 17 3.35 -8.42 -7.84
N ALA A 18 4.27 -7.84 -8.61
CA ALA A 18 3.97 -6.72 -9.50
C ALA A 18 2.85 -7.09 -10.50
N ARG A 19 2.84 -8.32 -11.02
CA ARG A 19 1.75 -8.81 -11.87
C ARG A 19 0.39 -8.82 -11.15
N ILE A 20 0.33 -9.33 -9.92
CA ILE A 20 -0.92 -9.34 -9.13
C ILE A 20 -1.37 -7.92 -8.80
N ASP A 21 -0.45 -7.06 -8.36
CA ASP A 21 -0.77 -5.67 -8.00
C ASP A 21 -1.29 -4.88 -9.21
N ASN A 22 -0.69 -5.06 -10.39
CA ASN A 22 -1.15 -4.45 -11.63
C ASN A 22 -2.48 -5.00 -12.16
N LEU A 23 -2.86 -6.23 -11.81
CA LEU A 23 -4.19 -6.77 -12.13
C LEU A 23 -5.30 -6.16 -11.26
N VAL A 24 -4.96 -5.70 -10.07
CA VAL A 24 -5.92 -5.22 -9.07
C VAL A 24 -5.96 -3.69 -9.05
N ASN A 25 -4.80 -3.05 -9.14
CA ASN A 25 -4.66 -1.59 -9.07
C ASN A 25 -4.46 -1.02 -10.48
N HIS A 26 -5.49 -0.36 -10.99
CA HIS A 26 -5.44 0.21 -12.35
C HIS A 26 -4.86 1.62 -12.41
N ASP A 27 -4.73 2.28 -11.26
CA ASP A 27 -4.37 3.69 -11.17
C ASP A 27 -2.84 3.93 -11.11
N SER A 28 -2.07 2.89 -10.84
CA SER A 28 -0.60 2.96 -10.78
C SER A 28 0.04 1.69 -11.30
N ILE A 29 1.15 1.84 -12.01
CA ILE A 29 1.94 0.70 -12.48
C ILE A 29 2.97 0.35 -11.40
N HIS A 30 2.94 -0.88 -10.93
CA HIS A 30 3.91 -1.43 -9.98
C HIS A 30 5.05 -2.09 -10.73
N HIS A 31 6.28 -1.66 -10.46
CA HIS A 31 7.48 -2.25 -11.02
C HIS A 31 8.16 -3.18 -9.99
N PRO A 32 8.63 -4.36 -10.39
CA PRO A 32 9.29 -5.31 -9.47
C PRO A 32 10.49 -4.71 -8.74
N ASP A 33 11.28 -3.88 -9.43
CA ASP A 33 12.48 -3.26 -8.88
C ASP A 33 12.15 -2.24 -7.78
N ASP A 34 11.05 -1.48 -7.90
CA ASP A 34 10.62 -0.52 -6.87
C ASP A 34 10.23 -1.24 -5.59
N ASP A 35 9.49 -2.35 -5.72
CA ASP A 35 9.09 -3.17 -4.58
C ASP A 35 10.30 -3.86 -3.94
N LYS A 36 11.25 -4.33 -4.75
CA LYS A 36 12.51 -4.90 -4.28
C LYS A 36 13.35 -3.89 -3.51
N ASN A 37 13.55 -2.69 -4.06
CA ASN A 37 14.26 -1.61 -3.41
C ASN A 37 13.60 -1.25 -2.07
N SER A 38 12.28 -1.07 -2.06
CA SER A 38 11.51 -0.79 -0.85
C SER A 38 11.64 -1.89 0.21
N TRP A 39 11.73 -3.15 -0.24
CA TRP A 39 11.95 -4.28 0.66
C TRP A 39 13.35 -4.31 1.25
N GLU A 40 14.36 -3.97 0.48
CA GLU A 40 15.77 -3.96 0.92
C GLU A 40 16.05 -2.85 1.95
N ILE A 41 15.53 -1.63 1.71
CA ILE A 41 15.74 -0.46 2.58
C ILE A 41 14.78 -0.39 3.78
N ARG A 42 13.82 -1.32 3.89
CA ARG A 42 12.84 -1.28 4.98
C ARG A 42 13.48 -1.35 6.35
N ASP A 43 12.88 -0.69 7.29
CA ASP A 43 13.21 -0.83 8.71
C ASP A 43 12.96 -2.29 9.17
N LYS A 44 14.04 -2.99 9.53
CA LYS A 44 13.98 -4.40 9.94
C LYS A 44 13.52 -4.59 11.39
N SER A 45 13.44 -3.52 12.18
CA SER A 45 12.88 -3.55 13.53
C SER A 45 11.35 -3.67 13.50
N ILE A 46 10.72 -3.26 12.41
CA ILE A 46 9.27 -3.33 12.20
C ILE A 46 8.91 -4.63 11.50
N ILE A 47 7.96 -5.35 12.07
CA ILE A 47 7.43 -6.56 11.42
C ILE A 47 6.70 -6.14 10.15
N ARG A 48 7.21 -6.61 9.01
CA ARG A 48 6.59 -6.48 7.68
C ARG A 48 6.80 -7.78 6.95
N ASP A 49 5.72 -8.42 6.54
CA ASP A 49 5.79 -9.73 5.87
C ASP A 49 4.69 -9.89 4.83
N ARG A 50 4.76 -10.96 4.07
CA ARG A 50 3.84 -11.27 2.97
C ARG A 50 3.55 -12.76 2.96
N LEU A 51 2.29 -13.11 2.67
CA LEU A 51 1.88 -14.49 2.39
C LEU A 51 1.39 -14.58 0.94
N LEU A 52 1.90 -15.55 0.24
CA LEU A 52 1.67 -15.78 -1.18
C LEU A 52 0.77 -16.99 -1.38
N LEU A 53 -0.36 -16.81 -2.06
CA LEU A 53 -1.31 -17.87 -2.37
C LEU A 53 -1.08 -18.38 -3.80
N TYR A 54 -0.80 -19.65 -3.91
CA TYR A 54 -0.60 -20.34 -5.19
C TYR A 54 -1.73 -21.32 -5.45
N ASP A 55 -2.21 -21.38 -6.70
CA ASP A 55 -2.98 -22.49 -7.24
C ASP A 55 -2.22 -23.11 -8.43
N ASN A 56 -1.94 -24.42 -8.36
CA ASN A 56 -1.17 -25.14 -9.38
C ASN A 56 0.16 -24.45 -9.77
N ASN A 57 0.89 -23.93 -8.77
CA ASN A 57 2.15 -23.18 -8.89
C ASN A 57 2.03 -21.80 -9.58
N ILE A 58 0.84 -21.30 -9.82
CA ILE A 58 0.59 -19.94 -10.29
C ILE A 58 0.27 -19.09 -9.06
N LEU A 59 0.94 -17.95 -8.88
CA LEU A 59 0.58 -16.97 -7.84
C LEU A 59 -0.77 -16.35 -8.22
N ILE A 60 -1.76 -16.50 -7.34
CA ILE A 60 -3.11 -15.99 -7.55
C ILE A 60 -3.53 -14.93 -6.54
N GLY A 61 -2.76 -14.74 -5.48
CA GLY A 61 -3.05 -13.72 -4.49
C GLY A 61 -1.92 -13.51 -3.50
N VAL A 62 -1.96 -12.37 -2.84
CA VAL A 62 -0.99 -11.97 -1.82
C VAL A 62 -1.70 -11.22 -0.70
N ILE A 63 -1.23 -11.39 0.51
CA ILE A 63 -1.56 -10.51 1.63
C ILE A 63 -0.27 -9.94 2.21
N TYR A 64 -0.18 -8.62 2.22
CA TYR A 64 0.86 -7.84 2.87
C TYR A 64 0.38 -7.50 4.28
N TYR A 65 1.23 -7.60 5.27
CA TYR A 65 0.91 -7.11 6.60
C TYR A 65 2.13 -6.53 7.29
N SER A 66 1.88 -5.52 8.12
CA SER A 66 2.94 -4.84 8.87
C SER A 66 2.41 -4.35 10.21
N GLN A 67 3.30 -4.27 11.19
CA GLN A 67 3.05 -3.58 12.44
C GLN A 67 3.26 -2.06 12.25
N GLY A 68 2.45 -1.24 12.93
CA GLY A 68 2.67 0.20 13.01
C GLY A 68 3.93 0.55 13.81
N ARG A 69 4.46 1.73 13.56
CA ARG A 69 5.70 2.22 14.21
C ARG A 69 5.49 2.66 15.67
N ASP A 70 4.27 3.00 16.04
CA ASP A 70 3.96 3.44 17.39
C ASP A 70 3.89 2.24 18.33
N GLU A 71 4.85 2.16 19.25
CA GLU A 71 4.94 1.09 20.26
C GLU A 71 3.75 1.10 21.23
N ASN A 72 3.13 2.27 21.45
CA ASN A 72 1.97 2.43 22.31
C ASN A 72 0.67 2.05 21.59
N ASN A 73 0.64 2.12 20.27
CA ASN A 73 -0.51 1.79 19.44
C ASN A 73 -0.23 0.49 18.67
N LYS A 74 -0.58 -0.63 19.26
CA LYS A 74 -0.36 -1.98 18.71
C LYS A 74 -1.27 -2.23 17.50
N THR A 75 -1.13 -1.37 16.49
CA THR A 75 -1.89 -1.41 15.24
C THR A 75 -1.14 -2.20 14.19
N CYS A 76 -1.84 -3.07 13.50
CA CYS A 76 -1.35 -3.73 12.30
C CYS A 76 -2.11 -3.25 11.08
N PHE A 77 -1.42 -3.18 9.96
CA PHE A 77 -1.97 -2.83 8.67
C PHE A 77 -1.88 -4.02 7.74
N TYR A 78 -2.85 -4.19 6.87
CA TYR A 78 -2.76 -5.20 5.81
C TYR A 78 -3.38 -4.72 4.51
N THR A 79 -2.92 -5.31 3.41
CA THR A 79 -3.50 -5.20 2.07
C THR A 79 -3.63 -6.59 1.49
N LEU A 80 -4.77 -6.93 0.91
CA LEU A 80 -5.03 -8.22 0.30
C LEU A 80 -5.40 -8.03 -1.17
N ASN A 81 -4.52 -8.50 -2.05
CA ASN A 81 -4.71 -8.51 -3.49
C ASN A 81 -4.91 -9.95 -3.97
N LEU A 82 -5.97 -10.15 -4.73
CA LEU A 82 -6.32 -11.44 -5.32
C LEU A 82 -6.65 -11.21 -6.79
N ASP A 83 -6.09 -12.05 -7.65
CA ASP A 83 -6.42 -12.07 -9.06
C ASP A 83 -7.96 -12.16 -9.22
N PRO A 84 -8.59 -11.20 -9.94
CA PRO A 84 -10.04 -11.11 -10.08
C PRO A 84 -10.70 -12.40 -10.59
N ALA A 85 -9.99 -13.20 -11.39
CA ALA A 85 -10.48 -14.48 -11.90
C ALA A 85 -10.75 -15.51 -10.78
N TYR A 86 -10.22 -15.28 -9.57
CA TYR A 86 -10.33 -16.18 -8.43
C TYR A 86 -11.21 -15.65 -7.29
N ASN A 87 -11.88 -14.51 -7.46
CA ASN A 87 -12.65 -13.82 -6.42
C ASN A 87 -13.71 -14.70 -5.74
N HIS A 88 -14.35 -15.63 -6.46
CA HIS A 88 -15.50 -16.40 -5.94
C HIS A 88 -15.14 -17.73 -5.29
N LYS A 89 -13.84 -18.02 -5.09
CA LYS A 89 -13.37 -19.32 -4.60
C LYS A 89 -13.05 -19.38 -3.10
N GLY A 90 -13.41 -18.34 -2.32
CA GLY A 90 -13.13 -18.29 -0.89
C GLY A 90 -11.65 -18.04 -0.53
N TYR A 91 -10.81 -17.78 -1.51
CA TYR A 91 -9.36 -17.61 -1.31
C TYR A 91 -8.99 -16.38 -0.48
N ARG A 92 -9.83 -15.33 -0.50
CA ARG A 92 -9.64 -14.17 0.39
C ARG A 92 -9.74 -14.57 1.86
N HIS A 93 -10.70 -15.40 2.23
CA HIS A 93 -10.85 -15.91 3.59
C HIS A 93 -9.64 -16.77 3.99
N LEU A 94 -9.14 -17.59 3.07
CA LEU A 94 -7.98 -18.44 3.33
C LEU A 94 -6.74 -17.61 3.66
N LEU A 95 -6.40 -16.60 2.83
CA LEU A 95 -5.28 -15.69 3.06
C LEU A 95 -5.48 -14.87 4.35
N TYR A 96 -6.68 -14.33 4.54
CA TYR A 96 -7.01 -13.53 5.71
C TYR A 96 -6.84 -14.32 7.02
N ASN A 97 -7.37 -15.53 7.08
CA ASN A 97 -7.26 -16.38 8.27
C ASN A 97 -5.80 -16.75 8.56
N GLU A 98 -5.01 -17.09 7.53
CA GLU A 98 -3.59 -17.39 7.72
C GLU A 98 -2.81 -16.17 8.23
N MET A 99 -3.11 -14.97 7.74
CA MET A 99 -2.55 -13.72 8.25
C MET A 99 -2.95 -13.50 9.71
N LEU A 100 -4.20 -13.70 10.09
CA LEU A 100 -4.64 -13.54 11.49
C LEU A 100 -3.85 -14.41 12.45
N GLU A 101 -3.54 -15.66 12.07
CA GLU A 101 -2.71 -16.54 12.90
C GLU A 101 -1.26 -16.03 13.05
N LYS A 102 -0.75 -15.27 12.09
CA LYS A 102 0.56 -14.58 12.22
C LYS A 102 0.44 -13.35 13.12
N ILE A 103 -0.59 -12.52 12.89
CA ILE A 103 -0.80 -11.28 13.63
C ILE A 103 -1.06 -11.52 15.11
N LYS A 104 -1.79 -12.57 15.49
CA LYS A 104 -1.99 -12.95 16.90
C LYS A 104 -0.67 -13.12 17.67
N LYS A 105 0.41 -13.50 16.98
CA LYS A 105 1.73 -13.72 17.58
C LYS A 105 2.53 -12.43 17.81
N ILE A 106 2.11 -11.33 17.20
CA ILE A 106 2.82 -10.05 17.27
C ILE A 106 2.11 -9.00 18.14
N ASN A 107 1.20 -9.45 19.00
CA ASN A 107 0.52 -8.60 19.98
C ASN A 107 -0.17 -7.37 19.36
N CYS A 108 -0.91 -7.57 18.27
CA CYS A 108 -1.68 -6.56 17.59
C CYS A 108 -3.09 -6.45 18.19
N ASN A 109 -3.52 -5.24 18.55
CA ASN A 109 -4.84 -4.97 19.15
C ASN A 109 -5.84 -4.43 18.13
N MET A 110 -5.35 -3.83 17.06
CA MET A 110 -6.17 -3.16 16.05
C MET A 110 -5.64 -3.51 14.66
N LEU A 111 -6.55 -3.80 13.76
CA LEU A 111 -6.21 -4.14 12.37
C LEU A 111 -6.84 -3.14 11.42
N HIS A 112 -6.03 -2.50 10.59
CA HIS A 112 -6.45 -1.56 9.58
C HIS A 112 -6.20 -2.10 8.17
N THR A 113 -7.10 -1.75 7.26
CA THR A 113 -6.92 -1.98 5.83
C THR A 113 -7.60 -0.87 5.05
N SER A 114 -7.11 -0.61 3.85
CA SER A 114 -7.76 0.26 2.86
C SER A 114 -8.20 -0.58 1.68
N ILE A 115 -9.38 -0.29 1.16
CA ILE A 115 -9.91 -0.91 -0.05
C ILE A 115 -10.51 0.17 -0.95
N TYR A 116 -10.51 -0.07 -2.25
CA TYR A 116 -11.19 0.80 -3.20
C TYR A 116 -12.70 0.52 -3.24
N ASP A 117 -13.50 1.55 -3.46
CA ASP A 117 -14.93 1.39 -3.76
C ASP A 117 -15.10 1.01 -5.25
N HIS A 118 -14.80 -0.24 -5.54
CA HIS A 118 -14.82 -0.80 -6.88
C HIS A 118 -15.44 -2.21 -6.85
N PRO A 119 -16.15 -2.66 -7.91
CA PRO A 119 -16.77 -3.99 -7.95
C PRO A 119 -15.85 -5.16 -7.59
N ASN A 120 -14.58 -5.09 -7.96
CA ASN A 120 -13.59 -6.12 -7.64
C ASN A 120 -13.33 -6.29 -6.14
N TYR A 121 -13.66 -5.29 -5.32
CA TYR A 121 -13.45 -5.31 -3.86
C TYR A 121 -14.72 -5.66 -3.06
N LYS A 122 -15.88 -5.86 -3.70
CA LYS A 122 -17.14 -6.17 -2.99
C LYS A 122 -17.04 -7.41 -2.09
N GLU A 123 -16.36 -8.45 -2.55
CA GLU A 123 -16.16 -9.67 -1.73
C GLU A 123 -15.20 -9.39 -0.56
N HIS A 124 -14.19 -8.54 -0.76
CA HIS A 124 -13.32 -8.11 0.33
C HIS A 124 -14.09 -7.24 1.34
N GLN A 125 -14.93 -6.33 0.88
CA GLN A 125 -15.77 -5.51 1.75
C GLN A 125 -16.71 -6.36 2.61
N LYS A 126 -17.35 -7.39 2.03
CA LYS A 126 -18.17 -8.35 2.78
C LYS A 126 -17.34 -9.10 3.84
N LEU A 127 -16.14 -9.55 3.47
CA LEU A 127 -15.23 -10.20 4.41
C LEU A 127 -14.93 -9.29 5.59
N LEU A 128 -14.62 -8.01 5.36
CA LEU A 128 -14.35 -7.02 6.40
C LEU A 128 -15.54 -6.86 7.34
N LEU A 129 -16.73 -6.60 6.80
CA LEU A 129 -17.93 -6.39 7.59
C LEU A 129 -18.29 -7.62 8.43
N ASN A 130 -18.17 -8.81 7.86
CA ASN A 130 -18.44 -10.08 8.56
C ASN A 130 -17.41 -10.37 9.68
N ASN A 131 -16.24 -9.74 9.63
CA ASN A 131 -15.21 -9.84 10.67
C ASN A 131 -15.18 -8.63 11.62
N GLY A 132 -16.25 -7.84 11.66
CA GLY A 132 -16.43 -6.75 12.62
C GLY A 132 -15.65 -5.48 12.31
N PHE A 133 -15.12 -5.32 11.11
CA PHE A 133 -14.52 -4.05 10.69
C PHE A 133 -15.58 -2.96 10.58
N LYS A 134 -15.17 -1.74 10.91
CA LYS A 134 -15.98 -0.54 10.76
C LYS A 134 -15.31 0.43 9.80
N LEU A 135 -16.09 1.06 8.94
CA LEU A 135 -15.59 2.15 8.11
C LEU A 135 -15.27 3.35 9.02
N VAL A 136 -14.01 3.76 9.04
CA VAL A 136 -13.54 4.88 9.85
C VAL A 136 -13.25 6.14 9.03
N GLN A 137 -12.91 5.96 7.75
CA GLN A 137 -12.57 7.07 6.86
C GLN A 137 -12.86 6.70 5.40
N THR A 138 -13.27 7.69 4.62
CA THR A 138 -13.35 7.61 3.15
C THR A 138 -12.49 8.71 2.56
N ASN A 139 -11.53 8.34 1.73
CA ASN A 139 -10.68 9.26 0.98
C ASN A 139 -11.20 9.37 -0.46
N ARG A 140 -11.08 10.57 -1.03
CA ARG A 140 -11.35 10.81 -2.46
C ARG A 140 -10.07 11.32 -3.09
N GLU A 141 -9.68 10.69 -4.16
CA GLU A 141 -8.55 11.13 -4.98
C GLU A 141 -9.07 11.87 -6.21
N TYR A 142 -8.40 12.95 -6.55
CA TYR A 142 -8.70 13.74 -7.73
C TYR A 142 -7.43 13.78 -8.59
N SER A 143 -7.59 13.52 -9.88
CA SER A 143 -6.51 13.66 -10.85
C SER A 143 -6.91 14.60 -11.96
N CYS A 144 -5.95 15.29 -12.52
CA CYS A 144 -6.16 16.10 -13.70
C CYS A 144 -5.04 15.86 -14.74
N ASP A 145 -5.37 16.02 -16.00
CA ASP A 145 -4.35 16.05 -17.05
C ASP A 145 -3.62 17.40 -16.98
N ILE A 146 -2.38 17.37 -16.52
CA ILE A 146 -1.57 18.59 -16.33
C ILE A 146 -1.42 19.41 -17.62
N ARG A 147 -1.51 18.78 -18.81
CA ARG A 147 -1.49 19.46 -20.09
C ARG A 147 -2.71 20.33 -20.36
N LYS A 148 -3.80 20.11 -19.60
CA LYS A 148 -5.07 20.86 -19.67
C LYS A 148 -5.18 21.90 -18.56
N VAL A 149 -4.20 21.97 -17.67
CA VAL A 149 -4.17 22.97 -16.61
C VAL A 149 -3.67 24.30 -17.18
N ASP A 150 -4.54 25.30 -17.15
CA ASP A 150 -4.16 26.68 -17.48
C ASP A 150 -3.45 27.29 -16.27
N ILE A 151 -2.12 27.29 -16.32
CA ILE A 151 -1.27 27.78 -15.22
C ILE A 151 -1.33 29.31 -15.12
N GLU A 152 -1.55 30.00 -16.24
CA GLU A 152 -1.49 31.47 -16.31
C GLU A 152 -2.51 32.12 -15.36
N LYS A 153 -3.69 31.54 -15.21
CA LYS A 153 -4.72 32.04 -14.29
C LYS A 153 -4.34 31.99 -12.80
N TYR A 154 -3.28 31.28 -12.45
CA TYR A 154 -2.79 31.18 -11.08
C TYR A 154 -1.64 32.15 -10.76
N TYR A 155 -1.06 32.83 -11.75
CA TYR A 155 0.06 33.76 -11.52
C TYR A 155 -0.31 34.90 -10.59
N SER A 156 -1.49 35.48 -10.73
CA SER A 156 -1.96 36.54 -9.83
C SER A 156 -2.12 36.05 -8.38
N LEU A 157 -2.51 34.80 -8.19
CA LEU A 157 -2.60 34.18 -6.85
C LEU A 157 -1.19 33.98 -6.26
N ILE A 158 -0.24 33.52 -7.07
CA ILE A 158 1.16 33.33 -6.64
C ILE A 158 1.76 34.66 -6.22
N GLU A 159 1.60 35.73 -7.04
CA GLU A 159 2.06 37.07 -6.71
C GLU A 159 1.44 37.60 -5.41
N THR A 160 0.14 37.35 -5.19
CA THR A 160 -0.53 37.74 -3.95
C THR A 160 0.07 37.02 -2.75
N LEU A 161 0.26 35.69 -2.83
CA LEU A 161 0.82 34.89 -1.76
C LEU A 161 2.28 35.28 -1.46
N GLU A 162 3.08 35.58 -2.48
CA GLU A 162 4.45 36.07 -2.31
C GLU A 162 4.48 37.45 -1.63
N SER A 163 3.51 38.31 -1.91
CA SER A 163 3.36 39.61 -1.23
C SER A 163 2.99 39.46 0.24
N GLU A 164 2.39 38.34 0.65
CA GLU A 164 2.09 37.95 2.02
C GLU A 164 3.23 37.19 2.72
N ASP A 165 4.44 37.23 2.15
CA ASP A 165 5.64 36.54 2.64
C ASP A 165 5.60 34.99 2.56
N ILE A 166 4.65 34.44 1.79
CA ILE A 166 4.59 33.01 1.49
C ILE A 166 5.57 32.72 0.35
N LYS A 167 6.55 31.88 0.61
CA LYS A 167 7.60 31.53 -0.36
C LYS A 167 7.38 30.14 -0.94
N PHE A 168 7.41 30.03 -2.25
CA PHE A 168 7.40 28.75 -2.93
C PHE A 168 8.83 28.26 -3.13
N TYR A 169 9.10 27.04 -2.76
CA TYR A 169 10.43 26.43 -2.91
C TYR A 169 10.34 25.20 -3.79
N ASP A 170 11.32 25.00 -4.65
CA ASP A 170 11.54 23.72 -5.28
C ASP A 170 11.93 22.69 -4.20
N SER A 171 11.16 21.62 -4.10
CA SER A 171 11.37 20.56 -3.09
C SER A 171 12.79 19.97 -3.15
N LYS A 172 13.40 19.92 -4.33
CA LYS A 172 14.76 19.43 -4.52
C LYS A 172 15.80 20.38 -3.94
N GLU A 173 15.63 21.69 -4.13
CA GLU A 173 16.52 22.70 -3.54
C GLU A 173 16.39 22.74 -2.02
N GLU A 174 15.19 22.61 -1.49
CA GLU A 174 14.92 22.58 -0.05
C GLU A 174 15.50 21.32 0.59
N MET A 175 15.35 20.15 -0.03
CA MET A 175 16.00 18.90 0.41
C MET A 175 17.52 19.03 0.43
N LEU A 176 18.15 19.65 -0.57
CA LEU A 176 19.59 19.89 -0.61
C LEU A 176 20.07 20.88 0.46
N ARG A 177 19.26 21.92 0.77
CA ARG A 177 19.54 22.85 1.86
C ARG A 177 19.42 22.19 3.25
N ASN A 178 18.41 21.34 3.43
CA ASN A 178 18.12 20.70 4.70
C ASN A 178 18.96 19.44 4.94
N SER A 179 19.47 18.77 3.91
CA SER A 179 20.39 17.64 4.05
C SER A 179 21.67 17.97 4.84
N LYS A 180 22.10 19.24 4.79
CA LYS A 180 23.21 19.74 5.64
C LYS A 180 22.81 19.96 7.10
N LYS A 181 21.52 20.18 7.41
CA LYS A 181 21.02 20.40 8.77
C LYS A 181 20.51 19.10 9.41
N PHE A 182 20.08 18.15 8.60
CA PHE A 182 19.49 16.87 9.04
C PHE A 182 20.08 15.71 8.22
N PRO A 183 21.35 15.35 8.43
CA PRO A 183 22.04 14.34 7.60
C PRO A 183 21.46 12.93 7.67
N ASN A 184 20.52 12.66 8.58
CA ASN A 184 19.94 11.34 8.82
C ASN A 184 18.51 11.16 8.23
N HIS A 185 18.05 12.07 7.36
CA HIS A 185 16.70 12.00 6.77
C HIS A 185 16.68 11.75 5.24
N LEU A 186 17.80 11.28 4.70
CA LEU A 186 17.91 10.79 3.32
C LEU A 186 17.98 9.28 3.29
#